data_5d43aff50cdaa55e69c45d86e08e8757
#
_entry.id   5d43aff50cdaa55e69c45d86e08e8757
#
_cell.length_a   1.000
_cell.length_b   1.000
_cell.length_c   1.000
_cell.angle_alpha   90.00
_cell.angle_beta   90.00
_cell.angle_gamma   90.00
#
_symmetry.space_group_name_H-M   'P 1'
#
loop_
_entity.id
_entity.type
_entity.pdbx_description
1 polymer ?
#
loop_
_entity_poly.entity_id
_entity_poly.type
_entity_poly.pdbx_seq_one_letter_code
_entity_poly.pdbx_strand_id
1 'polypeptide(L)'
;SFNELADDPYLLNPQRFADSTIYSSTYSFEPFEMSAYLQDKIELDELIINIGFRVDYFNPNGNTLNDPSDPSIYNPIKPQNIYKDNNGNGVWDADEPAVSYLERSQYWYKKTTPKWKISPRFGASFPFSPTGVIHFSYGHFFQVPRFEMLYMNPDFDLSQGTGNIGVVGNADLRPEKTVQGELGLQQQITNNMAIDLTAYFRDIRDLAGTRSEEISLFGGSASYNKLENSDFAYVRGLVLSLQMREYKGFSGNLDYTFQIAKGSASDPQQARNAIAGGSLPEIQMIPLDWDQRNTVNLSL
;
A
#
# COMPACT_ATOMS: atom_id res chain seq x y z
N SER A 1 18.63 26.12 -25.34
CA SER A 1 19.74 25.15 -25.41
C SER A 1 20.20 24.81 -23.99
N PHE A 2 20.87 23.67 -23.79
CA PHE A 2 21.39 23.25 -22.44
C PHE A 2 22.34 24.31 -21.83
N ASN A 3 22.96 25.14 -22.61
CA ASN A 3 23.86 26.20 -22.15
C ASN A 3 23.12 27.41 -21.52
N GLU A 4 21.89 27.70 -21.94
CA GLU A 4 21.11 28.80 -21.36
C GLU A 4 20.61 28.44 -19.96
N LEU A 5 20.39 27.17 -19.66
CA LEU A 5 19.99 26.67 -18.33
C LEU A 5 21.14 26.69 -17.31
N ALA A 6 22.39 26.73 -17.76
CA ALA A 6 23.57 26.78 -16.90
C ALA A 6 23.82 28.20 -16.34
N ASP A 7 23.36 29.23 -17.05
CA ASP A 7 23.60 30.63 -16.71
C ASP A 7 22.50 31.24 -15.79
N ASP A 8 21.30 30.64 -15.79
CA ASP A 8 20.21 31.06 -14.89
C ASP A 8 19.33 29.87 -14.45
N PRO A 9 19.61 29.29 -13.28
CA PRO A 9 18.81 28.17 -12.75
C PRO A 9 17.35 28.56 -12.43
N TYR A 10 16.98 29.84 -12.42
CA TYR A 10 15.60 30.31 -12.23
C TYR A 10 14.83 30.40 -13.55
N LEU A 11 15.50 30.25 -14.69
CA LEU A 11 14.87 30.15 -16.03
C LEU A 11 14.35 28.73 -16.33
N LEU A 12 14.43 27.78 -15.39
CA LEU A 12 13.81 26.48 -15.54
C LEU A 12 12.29 26.62 -15.52
N ASN A 13 11.72 26.96 -16.67
CA ASN A 13 10.29 26.93 -16.91
C ASN A 13 9.96 25.65 -17.72
N PRO A 14 9.76 24.49 -17.07
CA PRO A 14 9.49 23.25 -17.77
C PRO A 14 8.18 23.43 -18.52
N GLN A 15 8.23 23.36 -19.85
CA GLN A 15 7.04 23.34 -20.67
C GLN A 15 6.27 22.04 -20.39
N ARG A 16 5.05 22.17 -19.90
CA ARG A 16 4.16 21.05 -19.78
C ARG A 16 3.71 20.60 -21.16
N PHE A 17 3.82 19.33 -21.46
CA PHE A 17 3.24 18.76 -22.66
C PHE A 17 1.72 18.94 -22.64
N ALA A 18 1.12 19.13 -23.82
CA ALA A 18 -0.33 19.20 -23.92
C ALA A 18 -0.97 17.89 -23.45
N ASP A 19 -2.10 17.98 -22.76
CA ASP A 19 -2.81 16.84 -22.18
C ASP A 19 -3.28 15.81 -23.24
N SER A 20 -3.26 16.18 -24.52
CA SER A 20 -3.58 15.33 -25.67
C SER A 20 -2.39 14.51 -26.19
N THR A 21 -1.22 14.61 -25.55
CA THR A 21 -0.01 13.91 -26.01
C THR A 21 0.24 12.66 -25.15
N ILE A 22 0.93 11.68 -25.72
CA ILE A 22 1.37 10.47 -25.01
C ILE A 22 2.36 10.76 -23.85
N TYR A 23 2.88 11.98 -23.75
CA TYR A 23 3.79 12.43 -22.69
C TYR A 23 3.07 13.07 -21.50
N SER A 24 1.76 13.22 -21.57
CA SER A 24 0.94 13.78 -20.48
C SER A 24 -0.17 12.80 -20.14
N SER A 25 -0.20 12.33 -18.90
CA SER A 25 -1.31 11.53 -18.38
C SER A 25 -2.11 12.39 -17.40
N THR A 26 -3.34 12.73 -17.78
CA THR A 26 -4.29 13.43 -16.92
C THR A 26 -5.48 12.53 -16.64
N TYR A 27 -5.83 12.40 -15.36
CA TYR A 27 -6.99 11.61 -14.95
C TYR A 27 -7.71 12.28 -13.79
N SER A 28 -8.98 11.95 -13.64
CA SER A 28 -9.80 12.38 -12.52
C SER A 28 -10.62 11.19 -12.04
N PHE A 29 -10.44 10.81 -10.78
CA PHE A 29 -11.23 9.77 -10.12
C PHE A 29 -11.84 10.32 -8.84
N GLU A 30 -13.01 9.83 -8.50
CA GLU A 30 -13.76 10.21 -7.30
C GLU A 30 -13.96 8.97 -6.42
N PRO A 31 -12.93 8.52 -5.66
CA PRO A 31 -13.09 7.43 -4.72
C PRO A 31 -14.06 7.83 -3.60
N PHE A 32 -14.77 6.84 -3.07
CA PHE A 32 -15.72 7.05 -1.98
C PHE A 32 -15.38 6.13 -0.80
N GLU A 33 -15.28 6.74 0.37
CA GLU A 33 -15.07 6.04 1.64
C GLU A 33 -16.20 6.34 2.63
N MET A 34 -16.60 5.32 3.36
CA MET A 34 -17.53 5.44 4.47
C MET A 34 -17.13 4.47 5.58
N SER A 35 -17.28 4.89 6.83
CA SER A 35 -17.04 4.02 7.96
C SER A 35 -18.01 4.28 9.11
N ALA A 36 -18.31 3.22 9.84
CA ALA A 36 -19.07 3.29 11.07
C ALA A 36 -18.40 2.41 12.13
N TYR A 37 -18.54 2.78 13.39
CA TYR A 37 -18.03 1.96 14.49
C TYR A 37 -19.05 1.93 15.64
N LEU A 38 -19.01 0.81 16.36
CA LEU A 38 -19.70 0.65 17.64
C LEU A 38 -18.68 0.15 18.65
N GLN A 39 -18.68 0.76 19.81
CA GLN A 39 -17.78 0.39 20.91
C GLN A 39 -18.53 0.50 22.22
N ASP A 40 -18.27 -0.46 23.12
CA ASP A 40 -18.77 -0.47 24.48
C ASP A 40 -17.60 -0.57 25.46
N LYS A 41 -17.76 0.08 26.63
CA LYS A 41 -16.83 0.02 27.75
C LYS A 41 -17.57 -0.56 28.95
N ILE A 42 -17.14 -1.72 29.38
CA ILE A 42 -17.70 -2.47 30.49
C ILE A 42 -16.76 -2.33 31.69
N GLU A 43 -17.26 -1.83 32.81
CA GLU A 43 -16.51 -1.69 34.05
C GLU A 43 -17.05 -2.69 35.07
N LEU A 44 -16.20 -3.65 35.43
CA LEU A 44 -16.49 -4.72 36.37
C LEU A 44 -15.50 -4.60 37.55
N ASP A 45 -15.88 -3.94 38.61
CA ASP A 45 -15.05 -3.69 39.79
C ASP A 45 -13.63 -3.20 39.41
N GLU A 46 -12.68 -4.13 39.34
CA GLU A 46 -11.29 -3.86 39.01
C GLU A 46 -10.96 -4.10 37.52
N LEU A 47 -11.86 -4.72 36.75
CA LEU A 47 -11.63 -5.06 35.35
C LEU A 47 -12.38 -4.10 34.43
N ILE A 48 -11.63 -3.45 33.54
CA ILE A 48 -12.19 -2.62 32.47
C ILE A 48 -12.04 -3.36 31.14
N ILE A 49 -13.14 -3.56 30.44
CA ILE A 49 -13.17 -4.20 29.12
C ILE A 49 -13.67 -3.18 28.09
N ASN A 50 -12.95 -3.03 26.99
CA ASN A 50 -13.38 -2.30 25.81
C ASN A 50 -13.59 -3.30 24.68
N ILE A 51 -14.78 -3.36 24.13
CA ILE A 51 -15.09 -4.22 23.00
C ILE A 51 -15.80 -3.41 21.92
N GLY A 52 -15.46 -3.64 20.67
CA GLY A 52 -16.10 -2.94 19.58
C GLY A 52 -15.73 -3.51 18.23
N PHE A 53 -16.34 -2.95 17.23
CA PHE A 53 -15.99 -3.20 15.85
C PHE A 53 -16.19 -1.95 15.00
N ARG A 54 -15.43 -1.88 13.91
CA ARG A 54 -15.58 -0.87 12.87
C ARG A 54 -15.91 -1.57 11.56
N VAL A 55 -16.81 -0.99 10.80
CA VAL A 55 -17.11 -1.41 9.42
C VAL A 55 -16.62 -0.32 8.50
N ASP A 56 -15.81 -0.71 7.52
CA ASP A 56 -15.26 0.18 6.51
C ASP A 56 -15.77 -0.25 5.13
N TYR A 57 -16.15 0.75 4.34
CA TYR A 57 -16.49 0.62 2.94
C TYR A 57 -15.58 1.54 2.12
N PHE A 58 -14.99 0.99 1.08
CA PHE A 58 -14.18 1.73 0.14
C PHE A 58 -14.55 1.36 -1.29
N ASN A 59 -14.92 2.35 -2.10
CA ASN A 59 -15.09 2.22 -3.53
C ASN A 59 -14.04 3.07 -4.25
N PRO A 60 -13.04 2.46 -4.90
CA PRO A 60 -12.03 3.20 -5.64
C PRO A 60 -12.60 3.93 -6.87
N ASN A 61 -13.79 3.57 -7.34
CA ASN A 61 -14.45 4.14 -8.51
C ASN A 61 -13.55 4.23 -9.75
N GLY A 62 -12.66 3.27 -9.90
CA GLY A 62 -11.69 3.18 -10.99
C GLY A 62 -12.05 2.12 -12.03
N ASN A 63 -11.11 1.91 -12.95
CA ASN A 63 -11.20 0.90 -13.98
C ASN A 63 -9.98 -0.03 -13.92
N THR A 64 -10.15 -1.26 -14.36
CA THR A 64 -9.07 -2.21 -14.63
C THR A 64 -9.23 -2.80 -16.01
N LEU A 65 -8.15 -3.29 -16.60
CA LEU A 65 -8.22 -3.97 -17.91
C LEU A 65 -9.00 -5.28 -17.79
N ASN A 66 -9.83 -5.56 -18.79
CA ASN A 66 -10.41 -6.89 -18.98
C ASN A 66 -9.33 -7.89 -19.39
N ASP A 67 -8.44 -7.48 -20.29
CA ASP A 67 -7.35 -8.30 -20.78
C ASP A 67 -6.00 -7.62 -20.54
N PRO A 68 -5.27 -8.01 -19.48
CA PRO A 68 -3.95 -7.43 -19.21
C PRO A 68 -2.89 -7.69 -20.27
N SER A 69 -3.07 -8.70 -21.13
CA SER A 69 -2.11 -9.00 -22.20
C SER A 69 -2.32 -8.19 -23.48
N ASP A 70 -3.34 -7.31 -23.50
CA ASP A 70 -3.56 -6.30 -24.53
C ASP A 70 -3.92 -4.96 -23.88
N PRO A 71 -2.96 -4.25 -23.28
CA PRO A 71 -3.23 -3.13 -22.39
C PRO A 71 -3.59 -1.83 -23.11
N SER A 72 -3.09 -1.58 -24.32
CA SER A 72 -3.23 -0.28 -25.00
C SER A 72 -4.48 -0.24 -25.88
N ILE A 73 -5.51 0.49 -25.42
CA ILE A 73 -6.74 0.69 -26.18
C ILE A 73 -6.51 1.43 -27.51
N TYR A 74 -5.47 2.27 -27.57
CA TYR A 74 -5.13 3.06 -28.76
C TYR A 74 -4.35 2.23 -29.79
N ASN A 75 -3.51 1.30 -29.33
CA ASN A 75 -2.67 0.42 -30.15
C ASN A 75 -2.83 -1.03 -29.68
N PRO A 76 -3.96 -1.67 -29.99
CA PRO A 76 -4.18 -3.05 -29.58
C PRO A 76 -3.19 -4.00 -30.28
N ILE A 77 -2.87 -5.08 -29.57
CA ILE A 77 -1.93 -6.11 -30.00
C ILE A 77 -2.66 -7.31 -30.62
N LYS A 78 -3.83 -7.65 -30.07
CA LYS A 78 -4.56 -8.84 -30.45
C LYS A 78 -5.42 -8.61 -31.71
N PRO A 79 -5.38 -9.53 -32.69
CA PRO A 79 -6.13 -9.40 -33.94
C PRO A 79 -7.61 -9.03 -33.75
N GLN A 80 -8.33 -9.70 -32.83
CA GLN A 80 -9.73 -9.45 -32.57
C GLN A 80 -10.03 -8.01 -32.05
N ASN A 81 -9.02 -7.29 -31.58
CA ASN A 81 -9.14 -5.91 -31.15
C ASN A 81 -8.70 -4.91 -32.24
N ILE A 82 -8.08 -5.40 -33.32
CA ILE A 82 -7.59 -4.60 -34.45
C ILE A 82 -8.62 -4.58 -35.59
N TYR A 83 -9.12 -5.75 -35.96
CA TYR A 83 -10.06 -5.91 -37.08
C TYR A 83 -11.15 -6.94 -36.76
N LYS A 84 -12.25 -6.91 -37.56
CA LYS A 84 -13.35 -7.86 -37.45
C LYS A 84 -13.09 -9.01 -38.45
N ASP A 85 -12.62 -10.12 -37.92
CA ASP A 85 -12.41 -11.34 -38.68
C ASP A 85 -13.77 -11.93 -39.08
N ASN A 86 -14.28 -11.55 -40.25
CA ASN A 86 -15.60 -11.96 -40.72
C ASN A 86 -15.62 -13.38 -41.28
N ASN A 87 -14.49 -13.89 -41.72
CA ASN A 87 -14.38 -15.22 -42.32
C ASN A 87 -13.77 -16.28 -41.38
N GLY A 88 -13.27 -15.87 -40.20
CA GLY A 88 -12.76 -16.74 -39.15
C GLY A 88 -11.40 -17.36 -39.47
N ASN A 89 -10.62 -16.74 -40.37
CA ASN A 89 -9.31 -17.27 -40.79
C ASN A 89 -8.14 -16.81 -39.86
N GLY A 90 -8.37 -15.83 -38.97
CA GLY A 90 -7.40 -15.31 -38.06
C GLY A 90 -6.36 -14.38 -38.68
N VAL A 91 -6.51 -13.98 -39.93
CA VAL A 91 -5.64 -13.09 -40.69
C VAL A 91 -6.44 -11.91 -41.21
N TRP A 92 -5.91 -10.71 -41.14
CA TRP A 92 -6.59 -9.55 -41.68
C TRP A 92 -6.69 -9.59 -43.21
N ASP A 93 -7.89 -9.40 -43.71
CA ASP A 93 -8.19 -9.27 -45.13
C ASP A 93 -8.65 -7.84 -45.47
N ALA A 94 -8.42 -7.41 -46.72
CA ALA A 94 -8.65 -6.01 -47.14
C ALA A 94 -10.11 -5.55 -47.05
N ASP A 95 -11.08 -6.49 -47.01
CA ASP A 95 -12.50 -6.23 -46.85
C ASP A 95 -12.98 -6.29 -45.41
N GLU A 96 -12.11 -6.57 -44.45
CA GLU A 96 -12.42 -6.64 -43.04
C GLU A 96 -12.24 -5.25 -42.36
N PRO A 97 -13.28 -4.71 -41.73
CA PRO A 97 -13.23 -3.41 -41.11
C PRO A 97 -12.42 -3.41 -39.81
N ALA A 98 -11.68 -2.33 -39.58
CA ALA A 98 -11.00 -2.12 -38.31
C ALA A 98 -12.00 -1.97 -37.17
N VAL A 99 -11.64 -2.51 -36.00
CA VAL A 99 -12.38 -2.25 -34.76
C VAL A 99 -12.06 -0.82 -34.31
N SER A 100 -13.07 0.02 -34.19
CA SER A 100 -12.91 1.40 -33.80
C SER A 100 -12.58 1.55 -32.30
N TYR A 101 -11.99 2.71 -31.91
CA TYR A 101 -11.79 3.05 -30.51
C TYR A 101 -13.11 3.01 -29.70
N LEU A 102 -14.22 3.51 -30.26
CA LEU A 102 -15.51 3.51 -29.59
C LEU A 102 -16.04 2.10 -29.32
N GLU A 103 -15.82 1.17 -30.23
CA GLU A 103 -16.20 -0.22 -30.01
C GLU A 103 -15.32 -0.84 -28.91
N ARG A 104 -14.01 -0.65 -28.97
CA ARG A 104 -13.08 -1.15 -27.93
C ARG A 104 -13.44 -0.59 -26.56
N SER A 105 -13.76 0.68 -26.43
CA SER A 105 -14.07 1.34 -25.16
C SER A 105 -15.25 0.69 -24.40
N GLN A 106 -16.14 -0.05 -25.10
CA GLN A 106 -17.28 -0.72 -24.49
C GLN A 106 -16.89 -1.97 -23.69
N TYR A 107 -15.78 -2.61 -24.02
CA TYR A 107 -15.36 -3.86 -23.39
C TYR A 107 -13.92 -3.86 -22.85
N TRP A 108 -13.14 -2.82 -23.10
CA TRP A 108 -11.71 -2.74 -22.75
C TRP A 108 -11.48 -2.74 -21.26
N TYR A 109 -12.31 -1.98 -20.56
CA TYR A 109 -12.21 -1.80 -19.12
C TYR A 109 -13.39 -2.43 -18.40
N LYS A 110 -13.10 -2.92 -17.19
CA LYS A 110 -14.12 -3.28 -16.21
C LYS A 110 -14.03 -2.37 -14.98
N LYS A 111 -15.17 -2.11 -14.38
CA LYS A 111 -15.23 -1.35 -13.14
C LYS A 111 -14.61 -2.12 -11.98
N THR A 112 -13.95 -1.40 -11.09
CA THR A 112 -13.46 -1.94 -9.83
C THR A 112 -14.59 -2.34 -8.89
N THR A 113 -14.31 -3.29 -8.01
CA THR A 113 -15.27 -3.75 -7.03
C THR A 113 -15.13 -2.99 -5.71
N PRO A 114 -16.23 -2.53 -5.09
CA PRO A 114 -16.18 -2.00 -3.74
C PRO A 114 -15.63 -3.01 -2.72
N LYS A 115 -14.93 -2.52 -1.72
CA LYS A 115 -14.32 -3.32 -0.66
C LYS A 115 -15.04 -3.06 0.66
N TRP A 116 -15.35 -4.13 1.38
CA TRP A 116 -15.91 -4.08 2.73
C TRP A 116 -14.97 -4.75 3.72
N LYS A 117 -14.89 -4.18 4.92
CA LYS A 117 -14.09 -4.75 6.00
C LYS A 117 -14.77 -4.55 7.34
N ILE A 118 -14.74 -5.60 8.17
CA ILE A 118 -15.12 -5.54 9.57
C ILE A 118 -13.84 -5.69 10.39
N SER A 119 -13.62 -4.75 11.29
CA SER A 119 -12.41 -4.61 12.10
C SER A 119 -12.78 -4.70 13.58
N PRO A 120 -12.76 -5.91 14.20
CA PRO A 120 -13.00 -6.08 15.61
C PRO A 120 -11.85 -5.48 16.43
N ARG A 121 -12.18 -4.98 17.61
CA ARG A 121 -11.26 -4.43 18.61
C ARG A 121 -11.64 -4.88 19.98
N PHE A 122 -10.66 -5.29 20.74
CA PHE A 122 -10.80 -5.72 22.12
C PHE A 122 -9.69 -5.11 22.97
N GLY A 123 -10.02 -4.65 24.16
CA GLY A 123 -9.06 -4.19 25.15
C GLY A 123 -9.51 -4.61 26.53
N ALA A 124 -8.57 -4.94 27.38
CA ALA A 124 -8.82 -5.21 28.79
C ALA A 124 -7.74 -4.54 29.64
N SER A 125 -8.12 -4.02 30.78
CA SER A 125 -7.23 -3.39 31.74
C SER A 125 -7.60 -3.85 33.15
N PHE A 126 -6.60 -4.30 33.90
CA PHE A 126 -6.76 -4.82 35.23
C PHE A 126 -5.71 -4.21 36.18
N PRO A 127 -6.10 -3.44 37.21
CA PRO A 127 -5.20 -2.98 38.26
C PRO A 127 -4.87 -4.15 39.18
N PHE A 128 -3.63 -4.63 39.14
CA PHE A 128 -3.15 -5.69 40.02
C PHE A 128 -2.64 -5.19 41.36
N SER A 129 -2.46 -3.88 41.48
CA SER A 129 -2.10 -3.17 42.72
C SER A 129 -2.63 -1.74 42.69
N PRO A 130 -2.62 -1.00 43.82
CA PRO A 130 -3.04 0.41 43.85
C PRO A 130 -2.25 1.34 42.92
N THR A 131 -1.05 0.91 42.47
CA THR A 131 -0.13 1.69 41.65
C THR A 131 0.33 0.95 40.39
N GLY A 132 -0.31 -0.20 40.08
CA GLY A 132 0.07 -1.03 38.96
C GLY A 132 -1.11 -1.51 38.14
N VAL A 133 -0.99 -1.48 36.82
CA VAL A 133 -2.02 -1.89 35.86
C VAL A 133 -1.40 -2.79 34.81
N ILE A 134 -2.06 -3.90 34.51
CA ILE A 134 -1.82 -4.70 33.32
C ILE A 134 -2.89 -4.34 32.28
N HIS A 135 -2.47 -4.16 31.04
CA HIS A 135 -3.42 -3.93 29.96
C HIS A 135 -3.13 -4.84 28.77
N PHE A 136 -4.17 -5.20 28.07
CA PHE A 136 -4.11 -5.98 26.85
C PHE A 136 -4.94 -5.28 25.77
N SER A 137 -4.45 -5.23 24.55
CA SER A 137 -5.23 -4.80 23.40
C SER A 137 -5.03 -5.75 22.22
N TYR A 138 -6.09 -5.94 21.45
CA TYR A 138 -6.09 -6.70 20.21
C TYR A 138 -7.05 -6.04 19.22
N GLY A 139 -6.61 -5.88 17.99
CA GLY A 139 -7.47 -5.25 16.99
C GLY A 139 -7.07 -5.53 15.56
N HIS A 140 -8.06 -5.37 14.70
CA HIS A 140 -7.87 -5.35 13.26
C HIS A 140 -7.96 -3.91 12.76
N PHE A 141 -7.07 -3.57 11.85
CA PHE A 141 -6.98 -2.25 11.23
C PHE A 141 -7.00 -2.40 9.72
N PHE A 142 -7.63 -1.45 9.09
CA PHE A 142 -7.84 -1.39 7.66
C PHE A 142 -7.28 -0.06 7.14
N GLN A 143 -6.48 -0.11 6.08
CA GLN A 143 -5.87 1.06 5.48
C GLN A 143 -6.02 1.01 3.96
N VAL A 144 -6.65 2.03 3.40
CA VAL A 144 -6.77 2.18 1.95
C VAL A 144 -5.38 2.41 1.35
N PRO A 145 -5.03 1.76 0.22
CA PRO A 145 -3.79 2.01 -0.48
C PRO A 145 -3.67 3.48 -0.90
N ARG A 146 -2.44 3.98 -1.02
CA ARG A 146 -2.22 5.34 -1.53
C ARG A 146 -2.81 5.49 -2.93
N PHE A 147 -3.45 6.62 -3.21
CA PHE A 147 -4.14 6.85 -4.49
C PHE A 147 -3.19 6.76 -5.69
N GLU A 148 -1.93 7.11 -5.53
CA GLU A 148 -0.93 6.89 -6.57
C GLU A 148 -0.80 5.41 -6.96
N MET A 149 -0.91 4.47 -6.01
CA MET A 149 -0.86 3.04 -6.28
C MET A 149 -2.11 2.53 -6.99
N LEU A 150 -3.25 3.17 -6.77
CA LEU A 150 -4.51 2.83 -7.41
C LEU A 150 -4.58 3.36 -8.85
N TYR A 151 -4.10 4.60 -9.08
CA TYR A 151 -4.39 5.35 -10.30
C TYR A 151 -3.14 5.72 -11.12
N MET A 152 -1.98 5.15 -10.80
CA MET A 152 -0.77 5.34 -11.62
C MET A 152 -0.98 4.76 -13.02
N ASN A 153 -0.82 5.58 -14.05
CA ASN A 153 -1.01 5.23 -15.45
C ASN A 153 -2.34 4.49 -15.71
N PRO A 154 -3.50 5.13 -15.45
CA PRO A 154 -4.80 4.45 -15.46
C PRO A 154 -5.28 4.07 -16.87
N ASP A 155 -4.70 4.69 -17.90
CA ASP A 155 -4.98 4.38 -19.31
C ASP A 155 -4.09 3.25 -19.84
N PHE A 156 -3.19 2.73 -19.01
CA PHE A 156 -2.21 1.72 -19.39
C PHE A 156 -1.41 2.11 -20.64
N ASP A 157 -1.06 3.40 -20.74
CA ASP A 157 -0.18 3.88 -21.79
C ASP A 157 1.25 3.40 -21.51
N LEU A 158 1.61 2.34 -22.18
CA LEU A 158 2.92 1.72 -22.12
C LEU A 158 3.71 2.28 -23.30
N SER A 159 4.47 3.34 -23.07
CA SER A 159 5.23 4.07 -24.09
C SER A 159 5.91 3.14 -25.09
N GLN A 160 5.64 3.35 -26.36
CA GLN A 160 6.10 2.47 -27.43
C GLN A 160 7.61 2.49 -27.54
N GLY A 161 8.24 1.33 -27.46
CA GLY A 161 9.55 1.10 -28.02
C GLY A 161 10.77 1.23 -27.11
N THR A 162 10.63 1.41 -25.81
CA THR A 162 11.79 1.52 -24.90
C THR A 162 12.20 0.21 -24.22
N GLY A 163 11.48 -0.87 -24.44
CA GLY A 163 11.76 -2.19 -23.82
C GLY A 163 11.57 -2.27 -22.31
N ASN A 164 11.54 -1.15 -21.62
CA ASN A 164 11.34 -1.07 -20.17
C ASN A 164 10.05 -0.35 -19.85
N ILE A 165 8.97 -1.06 -19.97
CA ILE A 165 7.63 -0.59 -19.70
C ILE A 165 7.43 -0.59 -18.19
N GLY A 166 7.09 0.56 -17.62
CA GLY A 166 7.06 0.80 -16.19
C GLY A 166 6.05 -0.02 -15.42
N VAL A 167 5.87 0.35 -14.17
CA VAL A 167 4.83 -0.17 -13.28
C VAL A 167 3.54 0.61 -13.53
N VAL A 168 2.42 -0.09 -13.64
CA VAL A 168 1.08 0.49 -13.67
C VAL A 168 0.37 0.27 -12.34
N GLY A 169 -0.46 1.21 -11.94
CA GLY A 169 -1.30 1.09 -10.76
C GLY A 169 -2.37 0.02 -10.92
N ASN A 170 -3.09 -0.22 -9.84
CA ASN A 170 -4.20 -1.14 -9.84
C ASN A 170 -5.35 -0.58 -8.99
N ALA A 171 -6.34 -0.02 -9.64
CA ALA A 171 -7.50 0.53 -8.97
C ALA A 171 -8.31 -0.52 -8.17
N ASP A 172 -8.09 -1.81 -8.40
CA ASP A 172 -8.76 -2.91 -7.68
C ASP A 172 -7.93 -3.50 -6.53
N LEU A 173 -6.85 -2.83 -6.09
CA LEU A 173 -6.10 -3.23 -4.90
C LEU A 173 -7.03 -3.33 -3.69
N ARG A 174 -6.81 -4.38 -2.92
CA ARG A 174 -7.44 -4.52 -1.60
C ARG A 174 -6.73 -3.60 -0.62
N PRO A 175 -7.46 -2.99 0.29
CA PRO A 175 -6.86 -2.28 1.41
C PRO A 175 -6.00 -3.19 2.28
N GLU A 176 -4.93 -2.62 2.80
CA GLU A 176 -4.00 -3.28 3.72
C GLU A 176 -4.74 -3.65 5.01
N LYS A 177 -4.38 -4.80 5.55
CA LYS A 177 -4.93 -5.32 6.80
C LYS A 177 -3.82 -5.51 7.81
N THR A 178 -3.92 -4.84 8.95
CA THR A 178 -3.05 -5.07 10.11
C THR A 178 -3.83 -5.75 11.23
N VAL A 179 -3.31 -6.85 11.73
CA VAL A 179 -3.72 -7.46 13.00
C VAL A 179 -2.65 -7.12 14.03
N GLN A 180 -3.04 -6.46 15.10
CA GLN A 180 -2.13 -5.99 16.16
C GLN A 180 -2.59 -6.51 17.50
N GLY A 181 -1.63 -6.92 18.34
CA GLY A 181 -1.86 -7.21 19.75
C GLY A 181 -0.77 -6.59 20.61
N GLU A 182 -1.15 -6.19 21.81
CA GLU A 182 -0.29 -5.56 22.80
C GLU A 182 -0.60 -6.12 24.20
N LEU A 183 0.45 -6.33 24.98
CA LEU A 183 0.36 -6.64 26.41
C LEU A 183 1.32 -5.71 27.14
N GLY A 184 0.78 -4.89 28.04
CA GLY A 184 1.56 -3.90 28.76
C GLY A 184 1.38 -4.00 30.27
N LEU A 185 2.42 -3.59 30.96
CA LEU A 185 2.49 -3.46 32.41
C LEU A 185 2.94 -2.05 32.74
N GLN A 186 2.09 -1.31 33.44
CA GLN A 186 2.42 0.00 33.98
C GLN A 186 2.55 -0.11 35.51
N GLN A 187 3.63 0.39 36.06
CA GLN A 187 3.86 0.38 37.51
C GLN A 187 4.47 1.72 37.95
N GLN A 188 3.84 2.36 38.89
CA GLN A 188 4.44 3.44 39.63
C GLN A 188 5.44 2.85 40.65
N ILE A 189 6.71 3.22 40.53
CA ILE A 189 7.81 2.72 41.37
C ILE A 189 7.97 3.60 42.63
N THR A 190 7.86 4.91 42.41
CA THR A 190 7.88 5.93 43.49
C THR A 190 6.80 6.97 43.19
N ASN A 191 6.62 7.93 44.12
CA ASN A 191 5.66 9.02 43.88
C ASN A 191 5.96 9.85 42.62
N ASN A 192 7.21 9.83 42.17
CA ASN A 192 7.67 10.62 41.02
C ASN A 192 8.14 9.79 39.83
N MET A 193 8.20 8.47 39.95
CA MET A 193 8.69 7.59 38.87
C MET A 193 7.69 6.49 38.53
N ALA A 194 7.50 6.26 37.24
CA ALA A 194 6.73 5.16 36.70
C ALA A 194 7.50 4.46 35.58
N ILE A 195 7.25 3.16 35.45
CA ILE A 195 7.73 2.31 34.36
C ILE A 195 6.55 1.76 33.57
N ASP A 196 6.69 1.72 32.26
CA ASP A 196 5.78 1.04 31.33
C ASP A 196 6.61 0.04 30.53
N LEU A 197 6.17 -1.21 30.49
CA LEU A 197 6.76 -2.27 29.66
C LEU A 197 5.67 -2.86 28.79
N THR A 198 5.74 -2.64 27.49
CA THR A 198 4.76 -3.14 26.52
C THR A 198 5.41 -4.05 25.49
N ALA A 199 4.90 -5.27 25.38
CA ALA A 199 5.18 -6.18 24.26
C ALA A 199 4.11 -6.04 23.20
N TYR A 200 4.50 -6.05 21.93
CA TYR A 200 3.54 -5.94 20.83
C TYR A 200 3.92 -6.82 19.64
N PHE A 201 2.90 -7.12 18.84
CA PHE A 201 3.08 -7.69 17.51
C PHE A 201 2.13 -7.05 16.50
N ARG A 202 2.55 -7.03 15.24
CA ARG A 202 1.73 -6.63 14.07
C ARG A 202 1.94 -7.65 12.96
N ASP A 203 0.84 -8.12 12.39
CA ASP A 203 0.80 -8.91 11.16
C ASP A 203 0.14 -8.06 10.09
N ILE A 204 0.90 -7.66 9.09
CA ILE A 204 0.46 -6.75 8.02
C ILE A 204 0.34 -7.58 6.75
N ARG A 205 -0.84 -7.56 6.14
CA ARG A 205 -1.17 -8.30 4.93
C ARG A 205 -1.73 -7.39 3.87
N ASP A 206 -1.76 -7.89 2.65
CA ASP A 206 -2.29 -7.20 1.48
C ASP A 206 -1.54 -5.90 1.15
N LEU A 207 -0.25 -5.80 1.51
CA LEU A 207 0.61 -4.71 1.06
C LEU A 207 0.74 -4.74 -0.46
N ALA A 208 0.75 -3.56 -1.06
CA ALA A 208 0.96 -3.43 -2.49
C ALA A 208 2.41 -3.77 -2.85
N GLY A 209 2.59 -4.57 -3.90
CA GLY A 209 3.88 -4.94 -4.47
C GLY A 209 3.77 -5.20 -5.95
N THR A 210 4.90 -5.47 -6.61
CA THR A 210 4.94 -5.93 -7.99
C THR A 210 5.02 -7.45 -8.02
N ARG A 211 4.37 -8.08 -9.02
CA ARG A 211 4.54 -9.51 -9.24
C ARG A 211 5.99 -9.84 -9.59
N SER A 212 6.41 -11.03 -9.19
CA SER A 212 7.66 -11.62 -9.66
C SER A 212 7.61 -11.93 -11.17
N GLU A 213 6.43 -12.19 -11.71
CA GLU A 213 6.19 -12.44 -13.13
C GLU A 213 5.66 -11.18 -13.79
N GLU A 214 6.37 -10.74 -14.82
CA GLU A 214 5.94 -9.63 -15.68
C GLU A 214 4.81 -10.08 -16.61
N ILE A 215 3.90 -9.17 -16.91
CA ILE A 215 2.88 -9.41 -17.93
C ILE A 215 3.51 -9.26 -19.29
N SER A 216 3.63 -10.38 -20.01
CA SER A 216 4.30 -10.43 -21.29
C SER A 216 3.44 -9.85 -22.41
N LEU A 217 4.08 -9.08 -23.29
CA LEU A 217 3.51 -8.46 -24.49
C LEU A 217 4.26 -8.89 -25.74
N PHE A 218 3.65 -8.81 -26.91
CA PHE A 218 4.27 -9.08 -28.22
C PHE A 218 5.04 -10.42 -28.27
N GLY A 219 4.48 -11.47 -27.67
CA GLY A 219 5.15 -12.77 -27.63
C GLY A 219 6.42 -12.83 -26.78
N GLY A 220 6.57 -11.92 -25.82
CA GLY A 220 7.71 -11.88 -24.91
C GLY A 220 8.78 -10.83 -25.26
N SER A 221 8.58 -10.03 -26.30
CA SER A 221 9.53 -8.97 -26.66
C SER A 221 9.43 -7.72 -25.79
N ALA A 222 8.34 -7.57 -25.06
CA ALA A 222 8.12 -6.52 -24.06
C ALA A 222 7.31 -7.07 -22.88
N SER A 223 7.38 -6.41 -21.74
CA SER A 223 6.63 -6.76 -20.53
C SER A 223 6.33 -5.53 -19.68
N TYR A 224 5.35 -5.63 -18.82
CA TYR A 224 5.08 -4.62 -17.81
C TYR A 224 4.66 -5.26 -16.49
N ASN A 225 4.75 -4.48 -15.41
CA ASN A 225 4.33 -4.88 -14.08
C ASN A 225 3.10 -4.09 -13.64
N LYS A 226 2.18 -4.77 -12.97
CA LYS A 226 1.02 -4.16 -12.31
C LYS A 226 1.13 -4.35 -10.80
N LEU A 227 0.77 -3.32 -10.04
CA LEU A 227 0.70 -3.41 -8.59
C LEU A 227 -0.39 -4.42 -8.16
N GLU A 228 -0.06 -5.28 -7.21
CA GLU A 228 -0.94 -6.30 -6.64
C GLU A 228 -0.74 -6.39 -5.13
N ASN A 229 -1.68 -7.00 -4.42
CA ASN A 229 -1.53 -7.28 -2.99
C ASN A 229 -0.66 -8.52 -2.78
N SER A 230 0.62 -8.43 -3.07
CA SER A 230 1.58 -9.53 -3.04
C SER A 230 2.42 -9.56 -1.77
N ASP A 231 2.52 -8.43 -1.06
CA ASP A 231 3.47 -8.26 0.02
C ASP A 231 2.85 -8.35 1.41
N PHE A 232 3.69 -8.63 2.38
CA PHE A 232 3.33 -8.76 3.78
C PHE A 232 4.49 -8.34 4.69
N ALA A 233 4.17 -8.01 5.94
CA ALA A 233 5.17 -7.70 6.95
C ALA A 233 4.75 -8.22 8.33
N TYR A 234 5.74 -8.52 9.16
CA TYR A 234 5.59 -8.87 10.57
C TYR A 234 6.46 -7.97 11.41
N VAL A 235 5.90 -7.43 12.46
CA VAL A 235 6.62 -6.64 13.45
C VAL A 235 6.39 -7.23 14.82
N ARG A 236 7.44 -7.34 15.60
CA ARG A 236 7.38 -7.72 17.01
C ARG A 236 8.34 -6.84 17.78
N GLY A 237 7.93 -6.41 18.95
CA GLY A 237 8.80 -5.54 19.74
C GLY A 237 8.42 -5.47 21.20
N LEU A 238 9.34 -4.84 21.94
CA LEU A 238 9.19 -4.46 23.33
C LEU A 238 9.46 -2.96 23.44
N VAL A 239 8.65 -2.26 24.20
CA VAL A 239 8.85 -0.87 24.56
C VAL A 239 9.01 -0.79 26.06
N LEU A 240 10.07 -0.14 26.52
CA LEU A 240 10.30 0.18 27.91
C LEU A 240 10.31 1.71 28.02
N SER A 241 9.38 2.26 28.80
CA SER A 241 9.31 3.69 29.10
C SER A 241 9.57 3.91 30.59
N LEU A 242 10.48 4.81 30.90
CA LEU A 242 10.72 5.32 32.25
C LEU A 242 10.34 6.78 32.29
N GLN A 243 9.39 7.13 33.14
CA GLN A 243 8.91 8.50 33.30
C GLN A 243 9.26 9.01 34.70
N MET A 244 9.87 10.17 34.76
CA MET A 244 10.14 10.87 35.99
C MET A 244 9.41 12.22 35.97
N ARG A 245 8.43 12.38 36.85
CA ARG A 245 7.81 13.69 37.14
C ARG A 245 8.79 14.56 37.91
N GLU A 246 8.50 15.82 37.97
CA GLU A 246 9.40 16.79 38.66
C GLU A 246 9.86 16.25 40.03
N TYR A 247 11.18 16.15 40.17
CA TYR A 247 11.84 15.87 41.42
C TYR A 247 13.07 16.79 41.53
N LYS A 248 13.07 17.69 42.50
CA LYS A 248 14.15 18.68 42.75
C LYS A 248 14.51 19.54 41.52
N GLY A 249 13.49 19.91 40.71
CA GLY A 249 13.68 20.73 39.51
C GLY A 249 14.00 19.95 38.23
N PHE A 250 14.07 18.63 38.28
CA PHE A 250 14.30 17.78 37.10
C PHE A 250 13.07 16.95 36.78
N SER A 251 12.76 16.82 35.48
CA SER A 251 11.79 15.88 34.95
C SER A 251 12.37 15.23 33.71
N GLY A 252 11.97 14.02 33.39
CA GLY A 252 12.51 13.32 32.19
C GLY A 252 11.71 12.13 31.77
N ASN A 253 11.94 11.74 30.52
CA ASN A 253 11.40 10.53 29.95
C ASN A 253 12.49 9.79 29.17
N LEU A 254 12.60 8.48 29.39
CA LEU A 254 13.48 7.56 28.65
C LEU A 254 12.64 6.48 28.04
N ASP A 255 12.62 6.43 26.71
CA ASP A 255 11.97 5.36 25.96
C ASP A 255 13.01 4.51 25.25
N TYR A 256 12.95 3.21 25.48
CA TYR A 256 13.73 2.21 24.75
C TYR A 256 12.81 1.27 24.01
N THR A 257 13.00 1.16 22.71
CA THR A 257 12.28 0.21 21.86
C THR A 257 13.25 -0.81 21.27
N PHE A 258 12.94 -2.08 21.49
CA PHE A 258 13.52 -3.19 20.75
C PHE A 258 12.48 -3.71 19.75
N GLN A 259 12.82 -3.76 18.46
CA GLN A 259 11.89 -4.16 17.41
C GLN A 259 12.55 -5.09 16.39
N ILE A 260 11.79 -6.03 15.87
CA ILE A 260 12.13 -6.84 14.71
C ILE A 260 11.03 -6.66 13.68
N ALA A 261 11.38 -6.11 12.52
CA ALA A 261 10.49 -5.95 11.39
C ALA A 261 11.00 -6.76 10.19
N LYS A 262 10.18 -7.70 9.71
CA LYS A 262 10.50 -8.56 8.58
C LYS A 262 9.32 -8.62 7.62
N GLY A 263 9.58 -8.81 6.34
CA GLY A 263 8.54 -8.93 5.32
C GLY A 263 9.05 -9.52 4.02
N SER A 264 8.21 -9.50 3.01
CA SER A 264 8.55 -9.93 1.65
C SER A 264 9.33 -8.86 0.89
N ALA A 265 9.00 -7.58 1.10
CA ALA A 265 9.64 -6.45 0.45
C ALA A 265 9.52 -5.19 1.31
N SER A 266 10.48 -4.27 1.17
CA SER A 266 10.47 -2.95 1.82
C SER A 266 9.82 -1.87 0.95
N ASP A 267 9.81 -2.08 -0.36
CA ASP A 267 9.26 -1.16 -1.36
C ASP A 267 8.37 -1.92 -2.35
N PRO A 268 7.22 -1.37 -2.77
CA PRO A 268 6.31 -2.01 -3.72
C PRO A 268 6.92 -2.39 -5.06
N GLN A 269 8.02 -1.76 -5.47
CA GLN A 269 8.71 -2.02 -6.72
C GLN A 269 9.96 -2.91 -6.56
N GLN A 270 10.24 -3.39 -5.36
CA GLN A 270 11.47 -4.14 -5.06
C GLN A 270 11.63 -5.38 -5.94
N ALA A 271 10.58 -6.18 -6.13
CA ALA A 271 10.63 -7.37 -6.97
C ALA A 271 10.94 -7.02 -8.44
N ARG A 272 10.26 -6.02 -8.99
CA ARG A 272 10.51 -5.52 -10.35
C ARG A 272 11.92 -5.00 -10.51
N ASN A 273 12.42 -4.23 -9.54
CA ASN A 273 13.77 -3.67 -9.61
C ASN A 273 14.85 -4.76 -9.56
N ALA A 274 14.63 -5.83 -8.80
CA ALA A 274 15.52 -6.99 -8.79
C ALA A 274 15.57 -7.67 -10.16
N ILE A 275 14.43 -7.92 -10.81
CA ILE A 275 14.34 -8.53 -12.14
C ILE A 275 15.00 -7.63 -13.19
N ALA A 276 14.72 -6.33 -13.19
CA ALA A 276 15.34 -5.37 -14.10
C ALA A 276 16.86 -5.29 -13.91
N GLY A 277 17.37 -5.53 -12.70
CA GLY A 277 18.79 -5.65 -12.38
C GLY A 277 19.40 -7.01 -12.69
N GLY A 278 18.66 -7.95 -13.29
CA GLY A 278 19.14 -9.30 -13.61
C GLY A 278 19.23 -10.25 -12.40
N SER A 279 18.59 -9.90 -11.29
CA SER A 279 18.53 -10.72 -10.09
C SER A 279 17.15 -11.37 -9.94
N LEU A 280 17.07 -12.51 -9.27
CA LEU A 280 15.79 -13.08 -8.88
C LEU A 280 15.22 -12.30 -7.68
N PRO A 281 13.91 -12.02 -7.64
CA PRO A 281 13.29 -11.38 -6.49
C PRO A 281 13.41 -12.30 -5.27
N GLU A 282 13.54 -11.67 -4.10
CA GLU A 282 13.62 -12.39 -2.83
C GLU A 282 12.29 -13.08 -2.53
N ILE A 283 12.35 -14.38 -2.24
CA ILE A 283 11.16 -15.18 -1.88
C ILE A 283 11.09 -15.38 -0.36
N GLN A 284 12.17 -15.06 0.35
CA GLN A 284 12.29 -15.28 1.80
C GLN A 284 11.87 -14.02 2.58
N MET A 285 11.51 -14.24 3.85
CA MET A 285 11.31 -13.12 4.78
C MET A 285 12.64 -12.44 5.09
N ILE A 286 12.76 -11.19 4.68
CA ILE A 286 13.94 -10.36 4.90
C ILE A 286 13.67 -9.31 5.99
N PRO A 287 14.71 -8.83 6.69
CA PRO A 287 14.58 -7.60 7.45
C PRO A 287 14.16 -6.45 6.53
N LEU A 288 13.19 -5.65 6.97
CA LEU A 288 12.75 -4.49 6.21
C LEU A 288 13.71 -3.31 6.40
N ASP A 289 13.79 -2.41 5.43
CA ASP A 289 14.70 -1.24 5.47
C ASP A 289 14.47 -0.33 6.69
N TRP A 290 13.25 -0.37 7.23
CA TRP A 290 12.86 0.34 8.45
C TRP A 290 12.96 -0.53 9.72
N ASP A 291 13.64 -1.72 9.68
CA ASP A 291 13.91 -2.57 10.84
C ASP A 291 14.98 -1.94 11.74
N GLN A 292 14.56 -0.99 12.53
CA GLN A 292 15.42 -0.35 13.53
C GLN A 292 15.37 -1.14 14.84
N ARG A 293 16.36 -2.01 15.04
CA ARG A 293 16.39 -2.97 16.15
C ARG A 293 16.37 -2.34 17.53
N ASN A 294 17.05 -1.23 17.71
CA ASN A 294 17.20 -0.55 18.99
C ASN A 294 17.01 0.94 18.79
N THR A 295 16.05 1.51 19.47
CA THR A 295 15.80 2.97 19.48
C THR A 295 15.76 3.45 20.91
N VAL A 296 16.49 4.52 21.21
CA VAL A 296 16.50 5.20 22.51
C VAL A 296 16.12 6.65 22.30
N ASN A 297 15.10 7.10 23.02
CA ASN A 297 14.71 8.51 23.08
C ASN A 297 14.83 8.99 24.53
N LEU A 298 15.52 10.07 24.74
CA LEU A 298 15.70 10.71 26.04
C LEU A 298 15.28 12.17 25.96
N SER A 299 14.40 12.59 26.87
CA SER A 299 14.03 13.98 27.09
C SER A 299 14.23 14.34 28.56
N LEU A 300 14.80 15.52 28.84
CA LEU A 300 15.08 16.05 30.17
C LEU A 300 14.51 17.44 30.33
#